data_28438331a35b0a958a4f05fa13c08e57
#
_entry.id   28438331a35b0a958a4f05fa13c08e57
#
_cell.length_a   1.000
_cell.length_b   1.000
_cell.length_c   1.000
_cell.angle_alpha   90.00
_cell.angle_beta   90.00
_cell.angle_gamma   90.00
#
_symmetry.space_group_name_H-M   'P 1'
#
loop_
_entity.id
_entity.type
_entity.pdbx_description
1 polymer ?
#
loop_
_entity_poly.entity_id
_entity_poly.type
_entity_poly.pdbx_seq_one_letter_code
_entity_poly.pdbx_strand_id
1 'polypeptide(L)'
;DRSGCGSRLPPVGARIIENGEIGISWVMEDEAMARASHALTDGEKVWLVDPVDDDAAIERALTLGKPAVVFQLLDRHNRDCAQVADRLGIDHVALPLELRGTPFEAIEVVENRIWKERALWWKKTKTLVVAEAVGASRMFNPSEAGAGVHIGLRATPPRKQLGTYNPRHLLMGHGNPINGKQATVALQQALDRSRRDLPGTMLKIPFAFR
;
A
#
# COMPACT_ATOMS: atom_id res chain seq x y z
N ASP A 1 -34.74 0.63 -35.16
CA ASP A 1 -34.37 -0.25 -34.06
C ASP A 1 -32.87 -0.53 -34.11
N ARG A 2 -32.08 0.29 -33.41
CA ARG A 2 -30.63 0.06 -33.25
C ARG A 2 -30.32 0.01 -31.76
N SER A 3 -30.54 -1.15 -31.18
CA SER A 3 -30.04 -1.48 -29.85
C SER A 3 -28.53 -1.72 -29.91
N GLY A 4 -27.75 -0.67 -29.73
CA GLY A 4 -26.32 -0.74 -29.52
C GLY A 4 -26.05 -1.37 -28.18
N CYS A 5 -25.84 -2.68 -28.14
CA CYS A 5 -25.27 -3.39 -26.99
C CYS A 5 -23.79 -2.98 -26.84
N GLY A 6 -23.54 -1.93 -26.08
CA GLY A 6 -22.19 -1.57 -25.66
C GLY A 6 -21.67 -2.66 -24.74
N SER A 7 -20.89 -3.58 -25.25
CA SER A 7 -20.14 -4.55 -24.46
C SER A 7 -19.14 -3.78 -23.57
N ARG A 8 -19.53 -3.47 -22.32
CA ARG A 8 -18.53 -3.13 -21.31
C ARG A 8 -17.67 -4.38 -21.14
N LEU A 9 -16.39 -4.24 -21.45
CA LEU A 9 -15.42 -5.23 -21.05
C LEU A 9 -15.59 -5.45 -19.55
N PRO A 10 -15.52 -6.70 -19.07
CA PRO A 10 -15.55 -6.96 -17.62
C PRO A 10 -14.43 -6.13 -16.97
N PRO A 11 -14.66 -5.61 -15.74
CA PRO A 11 -13.61 -4.89 -15.04
C PRO A 11 -12.38 -5.80 -14.97
N VAL A 12 -11.23 -5.24 -15.37
CA VAL A 12 -9.95 -5.94 -15.26
C VAL A 12 -9.72 -6.15 -13.77
N GLY A 13 -9.68 -7.40 -13.33
CA GLY A 13 -9.44 -7.75 -11.93
C GLY A 13 -8.09 -7.24 -11.45
N ALA A 14 -7.86 -7.34 -10.15
CA ALA A 14 -6.60 -6.95 -9.55
C ALA A 14 -5.44 -7.80 -10.10
N ARG A 15 -4.30 -7.18 -10.39
CA ARG A 15 -3.08 -7.91 -10.72
C ARG A 15 -2.38 -8.36 -9.43
N ILE A 16 -2.27 -9.67 -9.26
CA ILE A 16 -1.59 -10.29 -8.11
C ILE A 16 -0.08 -10.35 -8.36
N ILE A 17 0.70 -9.99 -7.36
CA ILE A 17 2.16 -9.94 -7.36
C ILE A 17 2.68 -10.76 -6.19
N GLU A 18 3.49 -11.75 -6.46
CA GLU A 18 4.16 -12.55 -5.43
C GLU A 18 5.34 -11.77 -4.82
N ASN A 19 5.38 -11.71 -3.48
CA ASN A 19 6.45 -11.07 -2.72
C ASN A 19 7.39 -12.11 -2.07
N GLY A 20 7.50 -13.30 -2.66
CA GLY A 20 8.27 -14.40 -2.11
C GLY A 20 7.64 -14.96 -0.83
N GLU A 21 8.48 -15.26 0.15
CA GLU A 21 8.05 -15.91 1.40
C GLU A 21 7.16 -15.02 2.30
N ILE A 22 7.10 -13.71 2.04
CA ILE A 22 6.33 -12.78 2.89
C ILE A 22 4.86 -12.67 2.50
N GLY A 23 4.46 -13.21 1.35
CA GLY A 23 3.07 -13.17 0.88
C GLY A 23 2.89 -12.53 -0.48
N ILE A 24 1.76 -11.87 -0.69
CA ILE A 24 1.36 -11.26 -1.96
C ILE A 24 0.95 -9.80 -1.82
N SER A 25 0.95 -9.10 -2.93
CA SER A 25 0.23 -7.83 -3.12
C SER A 25 -0.74 -7.97 -4.30
N TRP A 26 -1.79 -7.16 -4.31
CA TRP A 26 -2.62 -6.99 -5.52
C TRP A 26 -2.86 -5.54 -5.81
N VAL A 27 -2.84 -5.19 -7.08
CA VAL A 27 -2.85 -3.80 -7.58
C VAL A 27 -3.98 -3.63 -8.58
N MET A 28 -4.79 -2.60 -8.39
CA MET A 28 -5.85 -2.19 -9.30
C MET A 28 -5.24 -1.33 -10.42
N GLU A 29 -4.80 -1.97 -11.53
CA GLU A 29 -4.01 -1.30 -12.57
C GLU A 29 -4.80 -0.33 -13.46
N ASP A 30 -6.10 -0.52 -13.55
CA ASP A 30 -7.03 0.33 -14.31
C ASP A 30 -7.36 1.64 -13.59
N GLU A 31 -6.88 1.82 -12.36
CA GLU A 31 -7.07 3.01 -11.57
C GLU A 31 -5.87 3.96 -11.67
N ALA A 32 -6.12 5.26 -11.82
CA ALA A 32 -5.08 6.29 -11.89
C ALA A 32 -4.16 6.29 -10.65
N MET A 33 -4.71 5.93 -9.48
CA MET A 33 -3.94 5.82 -8.24
C MET A 33 -3.26 4.46 -8.07
N ALA A 34 -3.61 3.45 -8.88
CA ALA A 34 -3.11 2.09 -8.76
C ALA A 34 -3.15 1.58 -7.32
N ARG A 35 -4.37 1.56 -6.70
CA ARG A 35 -4.53 1.10 -5.31
C ARG A 35 -3.90 -0.28 -5.16
N ALA A 36 -3.12 -0.44 -4.12
CA ALA A 36 -2.47 -1.70 -3.80
C ALA A 36 -2.87 -2.16 -2.40
N SER A 37 -3.02 -3.46 -2.25
CA SER A 37 -3.36 -4.15 -1.02
C SER A 37 -2.36 -5.27 -0.80
N HIS A 38 -2.25 -5.77 0.43
CA HIS A 38 -1.24 -6.77 0.75
C HIS A 38 -1.80 -7.86 1.64
N ALA A 39 -1.34 -9.09 1.43
CA ALA A 39 -1.51 -10.21 2.35
C ALA A 39 -0.13 -10.70 2.77
N LEU A 40 0.19 -10.55 4.05
CA LEU A 40 1.45 -10.95 4.64
C LEU A 40 1.28 -12.27 5.40
N THR A 41 2.28 -13.14 5.36
CA THR A 41 2.20 -14.44 6.02
C THR A 41 3.51 -14.81 6.72
N ASP A 42 3.40 -15.54 7.82
CA ASP A 42 4.51 -16.25 8.48
C ASP A 42 4.51 -17.77 8.16
N GLY A 43 3.62 -18.20 7.26
CA GLY A 43 3.40 -19.60 6.88
C GLY A 43 2.25 -20.25 7.65
N GLU A 44 1.79 -19.68 8.76
CA GLU A 44 0.65 -20.16 9.54
C GLU A 44 -0.54 -19.21 9.47
N LYS A 45 -0.27 -17.92 9.65
CA LYS A 45 -1.26 -16.84 9.67
C LYS A 45 -1.10 -15.93 8.46
N VAL A 46 -2.23 -15.30 8.08
CA VAL A 46 -2.26 -14.25 7.06
C VAL A 46 -2.86 -12.98 7.65
N TRP A 47 -2.19 -11.87 7.45
CA TRP A 47 -2.63 -10.52 7.79
C TRP A 47 -2.88 -9.74 6.52
N LEU A 48 -4.10 -9.21 6.38
CA LEU A 48 -4.51 -8.40 5.24
C LEU A 48 -4.28 -6.92 5.58
N VAL A 49 -3.70 -6.16 4.65
CA VAL A 49 -3.41 -4.73 4.86
C VAL A 49 -4.08 -3.92 3.77
N ASP A 50 -4.94 -3.00 4.20
CA ASP A 50 -5.72 -2.11 3.34
C ASP A 50 -6.37 -2.85 2.15
N PRO A 51 -7.10 -3.97 2.36
CA PRO A 51 -7.62 -4.77 1.27
C PRO A 51 -8.67 -4.03 0.44
N VAL A 52 -8.55 -4.15 -0.89
CA VAL A 52 -9.65 -4.02 -1.84
C VAL A 52 -10.25 -5.39 -2.02
N ASP A 53 -11.58 -5.49 -1.99
CA ASP A 53 -12.29 -6.76 -2.10
C ASP A 53 -12.31 -7.26 -3.55
N ASP A 54 -11.30 -8.06 -3.89
CA ASP A 54 -11.16 -8.78 -5.14
C ASP A 54 -11.14 -10.27 -4.83
N ASP A 55 -12.10 -11.02 -5.34
CA ASP A 55 -12.29 -12.42 -4.99
C ASP A 55 -11.06 -13.27 -5.28
N ALA A 56 -10.45 -13.11 -6.45
CA ALA A 56 -9.28 -13.90 -6.84
C ALA A 56 -8.07 -13.58 -5.95
N ALA A 57 -7.87 -12.31 -5.58
CA ALA A 57 -6.79 -11.90 -4.70
C ALA A 57 -7.01 -12.41 -3.27
N ILE A 58 -8.23 -12.32 -2.75
CA ILE A 58 -8.56 -12.82 -1.41
C ILE A 58 -8.44 -14.35 -1.38
N GLU A 59 -8.98 -15.08 -2.37
CA GLU A 59 -8.80 -16.53 -2.45
C GLU A 59 -7.32 -16.93 -2.48
N ARG A 60 -6.51 -16.24 -3.27
CA ARG A 60 -5.05 -16.47 -3.32
C ARG A 60 -4.40 -16.17 -1.97
N ALA A 61 -4.79 -15.09 -1.28
CA ALA A 61 -4.29 -14.76 0.05
C ALA A 61 -4.59 -15.87 1.08
N LEU A 62 -5.79 -16.44 1.05
CA LEU A 62 -6.20 -17.51 1.98
C LEU A 62 -5.43 -18.81 1.77
N THR A 63 -4.80 -19.02 0.62
CA THR A 63 -3.91 -20.19 0.43
C THR A 63 -2.57 -20.06 1.17
N LEU A 64 -2.22 -18.86 1.67
CA LEU A 64 -0.96 -18.59 2.35
C LEU A 64 -1.00 -18.93 3.85
N GLY A 65 -2.18 -19.15 4.43
CA GLY A 65 -2.36 -19.48 5.83
C GLY A 65 -3.74 -19.09 6.36
N LYS A 66 -3.93 -19.21 7.67
CA LYS A 66 -5.19 -18.86 8.33
C LYS A 66 -5.34 -17.34 8.44
N PRO A 67 -6.43 -16.73 7.97
CA PRO A 67 -6.64 -15.30 8.11
C PRO A 67 -6.73 -14.91 9.59
N ALA A 68 -6.06 -13.83 9.98
CA ALA A 68 -5.93 -13.43 11.37
C ALA A 68 -6.51 -12.04 11.67
N VAL A 69 -6.16 -11.04 10.88
CA VAL A 69 -6.57 -9.64 11.09
C VAL A 69 -6.57 -8.92 9.75
N VAL A 70 -7.48 -7.96 9.59
CA VAL A 70 -7.40 -6.90 8.58
C VAL A 70 -6.87 -5.63 9.25
N PHE A 71 -5.76 -5.11 8.76
CA PHE A 71 -5.21 -3.81 9.17
C PHE A 71 -5.62 -2.72 8.19
N GLN A 72 -6.10 -1.59 8.72
CA GLN A 72 -6.30 -0.34 8.01
C GLN A 72 -5.27 0.66 8.50
N LEU A 73 -4.35 1.10 7.62
CA LEU A 73 -3.20 1.91 8.02
C LEU A 73 -3.41 3.41 7.88
N LEU A 74 -4.46 3.84 7.18
CA LEU A 74 -4.77 5.25 6.95
C LEU A 74 -6.23 5.56 7.30
N ASP A 75 -6.49 6.69 7.97
CA ASP A 75 -7.81 7.11 8.40
C ASP A 75 -8.86 7.20 7.28
N ARG A 76 -8.42 7.49 6.05
CA ARG A 76 -9.26 7.60 4.85
C ARG A 76 -9.13 6.42 3.86
N HIS A 77 -8.31 5.42 4.15
CA HIS A 77 -8.26 4.17 3.41
C HIS A 77 -9.36 3.21 3.89
N ASN A 78 -10.61 3.69 3.93
CA ASN A 78 -11.71 2.80 4.30
C ASN A 78 -11.73 1.56 3.42
N ARG A 79 -11.43 1.72 2.13
CA ARG A 79 -11.42 0.63 1.14
C ARG A 79 -12.51 -0.38 1.47
N ASP A 80 -12.21 -1.67 1.41
CA ASP A 80 -13.17 -2.73 1.77
C ASP A 80 -12.75 -3.44 3.07
N CYS A 81 -11.94 -2.76 3.93
CA CYS A 81 -11.34 -3.37 5.12
C CYS A 81 -12.37 -3.99 6.06
N ALA A 82 -13.43 -3.28 6.41
CA ALA A 82 -14.47 -3.80 7.28
C ALA A 82 -15.26 -4.94 6.61
N GLN A 83 -15.62 -4.77 5.32
CA GLN A 83 -16.35 -5.77 4.55
C GLN A 83 -15.56 -7.08 4.42
N VAL A 84 -14.25 -7.00 4.12
CA VAL A 84 -13.36 -8.16 4.02
C VAL A 84 -13.19 -8.83 5.38
N ALA A 85 -13.04 -8.06 6.46
CA ALA A 85 -12.95 -8.59 7.81
C ALA A 85 -14.22 -9.36 8.21
N ASP A 86 -15.39 -8.76 7.98
CA ASP A 86 -16.69 -9.38 8.24
C ASP A 86 -16.87 -10.67 7.43
N ARG A 87 -16.53 -10.64 6.13
CA ARG A 87 -16.61 -11.81 5.24
C ARG A 87 -15.74 -12.96 5.72
N LEU A 88 -14.56 -12.66 6.28
CA LEU A 88 -13.61 -13.67 6.76
C LEU A 88 -13.82 -14.05 8.24
N GLY A 89 -14.69 -13.36 8.96
CA GLY A 89 -14.94 -13.58 10.39
C GLY A 89 -13.72 -13.28 11.26
N ILE A 90 -12.95 -12.24 10.93
CA ILE A 90 -11.74 -11.81 11.65
C ILE A 90 -11.81 -10.34 12.05
N ASP A 91 -10.92 -9.92 12.95
CA ASP A 91 -10.90 -8.55 13.43
C ASP A 91 -10.47 -7.55 12.35
N HIS A 92 -11.10 -6.36 12.35
CA HIS A 92 -10.65 -5.18 11.63
C HIS A 92 -10.01 -4.18 12.63
N VAL A 93 -8.75 -3.86 12.42
CA VAL A 93 -7.99 -2.96 13.28
C VAL A 93 -7.54 -1.74 12.47
N ALA A 94 -8.18 -0.60 12.74
CA ALA A 94 -7.84 0.67 12.11
C ALA A 94 -6.78 1.42 12.91
N LEU A 95 -5.79 1.98 12.22
CA LEU A 95 -4.70 2.79 12.78
C LEU A 95 -4.02 2.12 13.99
N PRO A 96 -3.48 0.90 13.84
CA PRO A 96 -2.95 0.14 14.96
C PRO A 96 -1.81 0.88 15.68
N LEU A 97 -1.80 0.83 17.01
CA LEU A 97 -0.72 1.31 17.86
C LEU A 97 0.02 0.14 18.53
N GLU A 98 -0.75 -0.87 18.97
CA GLU A 98 -0.23 -2.09 19.55
C GLU A 98 -0.63 -3.29 18.68
N LEU A 99 0.33 -4.16 18.41
CA LEU A 99 0.18 -5.31 17.48
C LEU A 99 0.55 -6.61 18.19
N ARG A 100 0.04 -6.80 19.43
CA ARG A 100 0.31 -8.01 20.22
C ARG A 100 -0.10 -9.28 19.47
N GLY A 101 0.75 -10.30 19.50
CA GLY A 101 0.49 -11.58 18.83
C GLY A 101 0.69 -11.55 17.31
N THR A 102 1.30 -10.48 16.78
CA THR A 102 1.72 -10.35 15.39
C THR A 102 3.24 -10.12 15.30
N PRO A 103 3.87 -10.34 14.14
CA PRO A 103 5.29 -10.09 13.96
C PRO A 103 5.62 -8.61 13.65
N PHE A 104 4.63 -7.72 13.69
CA PHE A 104 4.77 -6.34 13.26
C PHE A 104 4.99 -5.38 14.41
N GLU A 105 5.75 -4.33 14.14
CA GLU A 105 5.86 -3.11 14.94
C GLU A 105 5.09 -2.00 14.22
N ALA A 106 4.22 -1.27 14.93
CA ALA A 106 3.51 -0.12 14.38
C ALA A 106 4.39 1.12 14.42
N ILE A 107 4.40 1.88 13.32
CA ILE A 107 5.11 3.15 13.20
C ILE A 107 4.08 4.25 13.00
N GLU A 108 4.09 5.27 13.84
CA GLU A 108 3.31 6.48 13.64
C GLU A 108 3.98 7.36 12.57
N VAL A 109 3.46 7.33 11.33
CA VAL A 109 4.03 8.07 10.20
C VAL A 109 3.56 9.52 10.17
N VAL A 110 2.25 9.69 10.29
CA VAL A 110 1.59 10.99 10.36
C VAL A 110 0.51 10.92 11.45
N GLU A 111 0.46 11.93 12.32
CA GLU A 111 -0.59 12.07 13.31
C GLU A 111 -0.96 13.54 13.44
N ASN A 112 -2.02 13.95 12.75
CA ASN A 112 -2.57 15.30 12.87
C ASN A 112 -4.10 15.26 12.64
N ARG A 113 -4.75 16.43 12.69
CA ARG A 113 -6.21 16.52 12.61
C ARG A 113 -6.80 16.05 11.27
N ILE A 114 -6.03 16.15 10.18
CA ILE A 114 -6.51 15.90 8.81
C ILE A 114 -5.86 14.67 8.16
N TRP A 115 -4.88 14.05 8.82
CA TRP A 115 -4.16 12.89 8.30
C TRP A 115 -3.61 12.05 9.44
N LYS A 116 -4.08 10.82 9.53
CA LYS A 116 -3.53 9.82 10.46
C LYS A 116 -3.11 8.60 9.68
N GLU A 117 -1.83 8.29 9.76
CA GLU A 117 -1.25 7.14 9.05
C GLU A 117 -0.31 6.36 9.95
N ARG A 118 -0.42 5.05 9.87
CA ARG A 118 0.50 4.08 10.46
C ARG A 118 1.25 3.34 9.37
N ALA A 119 2.43 2.84 9.69
CA ALA A 119 3.14 1.86 8.87
C ALA A 119 3.41 0.62 9.72
N LEU A 120 3.63 -0.51 9.06
CA LEU A 120 4.01 -1.75 9.71
C LEU A 120 5.46 -2.08 9.38
N TRP A 121 6.24 -2.41 10.40
CA TRP A 121 7.58 -2.93 10.24
C TRP A 121 7.65 -4.37 10.71
N TRP A 122 8.04 -5.27 9.81
CA TRP A 122 8.35 -6.66 10.13
C TRP A 122 9.85 -6.87 10.10
N LYS A 123 10.45 -6.84 11.29
CA LYS A 123 11.91 -6.84 11.47
C LYS A 123 12.58 -8.09 10.89
N LYS A 124 11.99 -9.28 11.08
CA LYS A 124 12.55 -10.57 10.62
C LYS A 124 12.78 -10.59 9.10
N THR A 125 11.82 -10.13 8.34
CA THR A 125 11.84 -10.12 6.86
C THR A 125 12.31 -8.79 6.28
N LYS A 126 12.50 -7.77 7.13
CA LYS A 126 12.76 -6.38 6.72
C LYS A 126 11.68 -5.86 5.76
N THR A 127 10.42 -6.11 6.11
CA THR A 127 9.27 -5.64 5.34
C THR A 127 8.73 -4.35 5.96
N LEU A 128 8.63 -3.31 5.16
CA LEU A 128 7.98 -2.05 5.51
C LEU A 128 6.71 -1.90 4.67
N VAL A 129 5.57 -1.75 5.34
CA VAL A 129 4.28 -1.47 4.69
C VAL A 129 3.88 -0.05 5.03
N VAL A 130 3.62 0.78 4.01
CA VAL A 130 3.25 2.19 4.12
C VAL A 130 1.96 2.42 3.33
N ALA A 131 0.99 3.13 3.89
CA ALA A 131 -0.29 3.34 3.21
C ALA A 131 -0.20 4.37 2.09
N GLU A 132 0.07 5.63 2.41
CA GLU A 132 -0.01 6.73 1.44
C GLU A 132 1.16 7.73 1.55
N ALA A 133 1.89 7.77 2.66
CA ALA A 133 3.01 8.70 2.80
C ALA A 133 4.09 8.49 1.72
N VAL A 134 4.26 7.24 1.25
CA VAL A 134 5.14 6.86 0.14
C VAL A 134 4.37 5.93 -0.80
N GLY A 135 4.52 6.12 -2.11
CA GLY A 135 3.87 5.30 -3.13
C GLY A 135 4.71 5.16 -4.39
N ALA A 136 4.40 4.16 -5.22
CA ALA A 136 5.08 3.89 -6.48
C ALA A 136 4.23 4.21 -7.72
N SER A 137 2.97 4.62 -7.56
CA SER A 137 2.16 5.03 -8.71
C SER A 137 2.66 6.33 -9.34
N ARG A 138 2.27 6.61 -10.58
CA ARG A 138 2.66 7.83 -11.32
C ARG A 138 2.35 9.13 -10.57
N MET A 139 1.32 9.15 -9.74
CA MET A 139 0.96 10.32 -8.94
C MET A 139 1.98 10.62 -7.84
N PHE A 140 2.60 9.59 -7.28
CA PHE A 140 3.67 9.73 -6.28
C PHE A 140 5.02 9.97 -6.93
N ASN A 141 5.29 9.30 -8.03
CA ASN A 141 6.57 9.32 -8.70
C ASN A 141 6.43 9.59 -10.21
N PRO A 142 6.36 10.85 -10.63
CA PRO A 142 6.24 11.21 -12.04
C PRO A 142 7.38 10.72 -12.94
N SER A 143 8.53 10.36 -12.35
CA SER A 143 9.70 9.83 -13.09
C SER A 143 9.60 8.33 -13.36
N GLU A 144 8.55 7.64 -12.88
CA GLU A 144 8.29 6.20 -13.05
C GLU A 144 9.35 5.26 -12.46
N ALA A 145 10.40 5.78 -11.83
CA ALA A 145 11.48 5.00 -11.23
C ALA A 145 11.40 4.98 -9.71
N GLY A 146 11.10 3.82 -9.13
CA GLY A 146 11.09 3.62 -7.68
C GLY A 146 9.85 4.19 -6.98
N ALA A 147 10.03 4.85 -5.84
CA ALA A 147 8.96 5.40 -5.00
C ALA A 147 9.05 6.92 -4.90
N GLY A 148 7.97 7.57 -4.47
CA GLY A 148 7.92 9.01 -4.19
C GLY A 148 7.06 9.31 -2.96
N VAL A 149 7.30 10.46 -2.32
CA VAL A 149 6.50 10.94 -1.19
C VAL A 149 5.21 11.57 -1.71
N HIS A 150 4.09 11.31 -1.03
CA HIS A 150 2.81 11.95 -1.34
C HIS A 150 2.94 13.48 -1.39
N ILE A 151 2.26 14.11 -2.35
CA ILE A 151 2.41 15.55 -2.61
C ILE A 151 2.19 16.42 -1.35
N GLY A 152 1.21 16.07 -0.53
CA GLY A 152 0.89 16.78 0.71
C GLY A 152 1.97 16.70 1.80
N LEU A 153 2.92 15.75 1.68
CA LEU A 153 4.01 15.56 2.63
C LEU A 153 5.38 15.96 2.07
N ARG A 154 5.47 16.39 0.81
CA ARG A 154 6.77 16.69 0.17
C ARG A 154 7.54 17.82 0.83
N ALA A 155 6.87 18.82 1.36
CA ALA A 155 7.52 19.91 2.10
C ALA A 155 8.12 19.43 3.43
N THR A 156 7.45 18.48 4.08
CA THR A 156 7.82 17.91 5.38
C THR A 156 7.77 16.38 5.33
N PRO A 157 8.66 15.74 4.55
CA PRO A 157 8.64 14.28 4.41
C PRO A 157 8.89 13.58 5.74
N PRO A 158 8.30 12.37 5.94
CA PRO A 158 8.38 11.63 7.21
C PRO A 158 9.77 10.96 7.41
N ARG A 159 10.85 11.75 7.36
CA ARG A 159 12.24 11.26 7.49
C ARG A 159 12.55 10.69 8.86
N LYS A 160 11.99 11.31 9.92
CA LYS A 160 12.21 10.85 11.29
C LYS A 160 11.57 9.48 11.51
N GLN A 161 10.40 9.27 10.91
CA GLN A 161 9.60 8.07 11.07
C GLN A 161 10.09 6.91 10.19
N LEU A 162 10.46 7.20 8.94
CA LEU A 162 10.76 6.17 7.95
C LEU A 162 12.23 6.09 7.54
N GLY A 163 13.01 7.15 7.74
CA GLY A 163 14.37 7.26 7.19
C GLY A 163 15.42 6.34 7.82
N THR A 164 15.15 5.76 8.98
CA THR A 164 16.05 4.81 9.65
C THR A 164 15.85 3.36 9.22
N TYR A 165 14.77 3.07 8.48
CA TYR A 165 14.46 1.72 8.04
C TYR A 165 15.18 1.37 6.73
N ASN A 166 15.64 0.12 6.65
CA ASN A 166 16.33 -0.45 5.50
C ASN A 166 15.56 -1.68 4.99
N PRO A 167 14.39 -1.48 4.34
CA PRO A 167 13.55 -2.58 3.93
C PRO A 167 14.16 -3.41 2.80
N ARG A 168 13.93 -4.73 2.84
CA ARG A 168 14.06 -5.63 1.68
C ARG A 168 12.77 -5.68 0.88
N HIS A 169 11.65 -5.40 1.53
CA HIS A 169 10.33 -5.34 0.91
C HIS A 169 9.68 -4.02 1.32
N LEU A 170 9.44 -3.16 0.33
CA LEU A 170 8.71 -1.91 0.49
C LEU A 170 7.35 -2.08 -0.19
N LEU A 171 6.32 -2.25 0.63
CA LEU A 171 4.95 -2.43 0.21
C LEU A 171 4.21 -1.11 0.44
N MET A 172 3.51 -0.63 -0.55
CA MET A 172 2.88 0.69 -0.53
C MET A 172 1.41 0.58 -0.94
N GLY A 173 0.56 1.40 -0.38
CA GLY A 173 -0.87 1.39 -0.70
C GLY A 173 -1.18 1.85 -2.14
N HIS A 174 -0.19 2.31 -2.90
CA HIS A 174 -0.33 2.77 -4.28
C HIS A 174 0.86 2.35 -5.15
N GLY A 175 0.57 1.61 -6.23
CA GLY A 175 1.56 1.11 -7.18
C GLY A 175 2.17 -0.23 -6.77
N ASN A 176 3.19 -0.65 -7.50
CA ASN A 176 3.81 -1.96 -7.31
C ASN A 176 4.70 -2.01 -6.07
N PRO A 177 4.75 -3.16 -5.38
CA PRO A 177 5.75 -3.40 -4.35
C PRO A 177 7.16 -3.35 -4.92
N ILE A 178 8.13 -2.94 -4.10
CA ILE A 178 9.54 -2.93 -4.47
C ILE A 178 10.27 -3.92 -3.58
N ASN A 179 10.86 -4.94 -4.18
CA ASN A 179 11.51 -6.03 -3.47
C ASN A 179 13.04 -6.04 -3.69
N GLY A 180 13.78 -6.60 -2.73
CA GLY A 180 15.23 -6.76 -2.80
C GLY A 180 15.99 -5.48 -2.40
N LYS A 181 17.23 -5.35 -2.89
CA LYS A 181 18.13 -4.23 -2.56
C LYS A 181 17.59 -2.86 -2.97
N GLN A 182 16.73 -2.83 -3.98
CA GLN A 182 16.13 -1.60 -4.50
C GLN A 182 15.10 -0.99 -3.53
N ALA A 183 14.50 -1.78 -2.63
CA ALA A 183 13.49 -1.28 -1.69
C ALA A 183 14.05 -0.19 -0.76
N THR A 184 15.20 -0.43 -0.14
CA THR A 184 15.89 0.59 0.68
C THR A 184 16.27 1.81 -0.14
N VAL A 185 16.85 1.61 -1.32
CA VAL A 185 17.27 2.72 -2.20
C VAL A 185 16.08 3.57 -2.61
N ALA A 186 14.97 2.95 -3.00
CA ALA A 186 13.75 3.65 -3.39
C ALA A 186 13.17 4.50 -2.25
N LEU A 187 13.11 3.94 -1.03
CA LEU A 187 12.64 4.68 0.15
C LEU A 187 13.53 5.89 0.44
N GLN A 188 14.84 5.71 0.52
CA GLN A 188 15.79 6.78 0.82
C GLN A 188 15.75 7.88 -0.26
N GLN A 189 15.76 7.49 -1.52
CA GLN A 189 15.66 8.44 -2.64
C GLN A 189 14.33 9.21 -2.63
N ALA A 190 13.20 8.55 -2.35
CA ALA A 190 11.90 9.20 -2.23
C ALA A 190 11.92 10.29 -1.16
N LEU A 191 12.45 9.96 0.02
CA LEU A 191 12.60 10.92 1.12
C LEU A 191 13.56 12.05 0.76
N ASP A 192 14.71 11.77 0.13
CA ASP A 192 15.75 12.75 -0.19
C ASP A 192 15.36 13.74 -1.26
N ARG A 193 14.69 13.30 -2.31
CA ARG A 193 14.25 14.17 -3.40
C ARG A 193 12.92 14.87 -3.16
N SER A 194 12.19 14.48 -2.11
CA SER A 194 10.82 14.91 -1.82
C SER A 194 10.57 16.41 -2.05
N ARG A 195 11.42 17.29 -1.50
CA ARG A 195 11.29 18.75 -1.67
C ARG A 195 11.61 19.21 -3.08
N ARG A 196 12.56 18.56 -3.77
CA ARG A 196 12.92 18.88 -5.17
C ARG A 196 11.83 18.52 -6.15
N ASP A 197 11.01 17.51 -5.82
CA ASP A 197 9.90 17.05 -6.66
C ASP A 197 8.65 17.95 -6.57
N LEU A 198 8.60 18.92 -5.64
CA LEU A 198 7.47 19.83 -5.46
C LEU A 198 7.13 20.65 -6.73
N PRO A 199 8.08 21.37 -7.38
CA PRO A 199 7.76 22.21 -8.53
C PRO A 199 7.26 21.40 -9.74
N GLY A 200 7.88 20.26 -10.02
CA GLY A 200 7.53 19.40 -11.15
C GLY A 200 6.14 18.78 -11.04
N THR A 201 5.66 18.57 -9.82
CA THR A 201 4.35 17.98 -9.58
C THR A 201 3.22 18.99 -9.74
N MET A 202 3.41 20.24 -9.30
CA MET A 202 2.41 21.31 -9.48
C MET A 202 2.11 21.56 -10.96
N LEU A 203 3.10 21.37 -11.85
CA LEU A 203 2.93 21.50 -13.29
C LEU A 203 2.21 20.30 -13.94
N LYS A 204 2.21 19.11 -13.31
CA LYS A 204 1.68 17.87 -13.89
C LYS A 204 0.30 17.47 -13.34
N ILE A 205 -0.17 18.07 -12.25
CA ILE A 205 -1.50 17.79 -11.66
C ILE A 205 -2.64 17.86 -12.70
N PRO A 206 -2.71 18.86 -13.62
CA PRO A 206 -3.79 18.94 -14.60
C PRO A 206 -3.85 17.75 -15.58
N PHE A 207 -2.75 17.03 -15.76
CA PHE A 207 -2.63 15.91 -16.72
C PHE A 207 -2.82 14.53 -16.06
N ALA A 208 -2.81 14.45 -14.74
CA ALA A 208 -2.95 13.20 -14.00
C ALA A 208 -4.41 12.73 -13.85
N PHE A 209 -5.37 13.62 -14.15
CA PHE A 209 -6.82 13.37 -14.06
C PHE A 209 -7.51 13.27 -15.42
N ARG A 210 -6.77 13.10 -16.52
CA ARG A 210 -7.33 12.87 -17.86
C ARG A 210 -7.17 11.41 -18.30
#